data_647f20c911b496c596cf6e143c4d8306
#
_entry.id   647f20c911b496c596cf6e143c4d8306
#
_cell.length_a   1.000
_cell.length_b   1.000
_cell.length_c   1.000
_cell.angle_alpha   90.00
_cell.angle_beta   90.00
_cell.angle_gamma   90.00
#
_symmetry.space_group_name_H-M   'P 1'
#
loop_
_entity.id
_entity.type
_entity.pdbx_description
1 polymer ?
#
loop_
_entity_poly.entity_id
_entity_poly.type
_entity_poly.pdbx_seq_one_letter_code
_entity_poly.pdbx_strand_id
1 'polypeptide(L)'
;MSTIDENYPKKSGTELSDEQVKQLAIQNMQRQEIKTSNFPTEIISLPSKGLVYPEGNPLRSGTVEMKYMTAREEDILTSQNLIRQGLVLNKLMQSMIVSPINFNDLVIGDKNAIMVAARVLGYGKDYIVNVTCPSCNHKNRIEIDLTTLPNVEISKTAISISPGVFEFTLPQSKRVINFKILSTGDDMKITKELEASKKSNKISGGIDRELTTRLKALIVSVDENSDRKYIDNFVDNEFFAMDSRALRTYIKEVTPDVKFEFNNFSCTECDHEEEALVFGIDTGFFWPKS
;
A
#
# COMPACT_ATOMS: atom_id res chain seq x y z
N MET A 1 -36.31 -55.79 -4.56
CA MET A 1 -35.31 -55.67 -3.44
C MET A 1 -33.99 -55.34 -4.09
N SER A 2 -33.63 -54.10 -4.17
CA SER A 2 -32.31 -53.65 -4.59
C SER A 2 -31.80 -52.64 -3.57
N THR A 3 -30.71 -53.02 -2.99
CA THR A 3 -29.94 -52.32 -1.98
C THR A 3 -29.30 -51.11 -2.57
N ILE A 4 -29.54 -49.95 -1.95
CA ILE A 4 -28.88 -48.66 -2.26
C ILE A 4 -27.54 -48.66 -1.53
N ASP A 5 -26.46 -48.51 -2.31
CA ASP A 5 -25.09 -48.41 -1.85
C ASP A 5 -24.87 -47.03 -1.15
N GLU A 6 -24.67 -47.03 0.15
CA GLU A 6 -24.24 -45.88 0.97
C GLU A 6 -22.72 -45.82 0.95
N ASN A 7 -22.14 -45.04 0.00
CA ASN A 7 -20.73 -44.67 0.11
C ASN A 7 -20.48 -43.27 -0.51
N TYR A 8 -20.91 -42.22 0.19
CA TYR A 8 -20.50 -40.84 -0.08
C TYR A 8 -19.39 -40.47 0.92
N PRO A 9 -18.19 -40.03 0.44
CA PRO A 9 -17.16 -39.56 1.35
C PRO A 9 -17.59 -38.21 1.98
N LYS A 10 -17.72 -38.21 3.31
CA LYS A 10 -17.88 -36.96 4.08
C LYS A 10 -16.66 -36.07 3.89
N LYS A 11 -16.78 -35.00 3.11
CA LYS A 11 -15.80 -33.90 3.12
C LYS A 11 -15.92 -33.20 4.47
N SER A 12 -14.81 -33.16 5.21
CA SER A 12 -14.63 -32.31 6.38
C SER A 12 -14.64 -30.84 5.93
N GLY A 13 -15.79 -30.23 5.88
CA GLY A 13 -15.94 -28.79 5.69
C GLY A 13 -15.73 -28.11 7.03
N THR A 14 -14.71 -27.28 7.12
CA THR A 14 -14.60 -26.30 8.21
C THR A 14 -15.80 -25.36 8.06
N GLU A 15 -16.77 -25.45 8.97
CA GLU A 15 -17.91 -24.54 8.97
C GLU A 15 -17.43 -23.11 9.17
N LEU A 16 -17.71 -22.26 8.18
CA LEU A 16 -17.42 -20.84 8.28
C LEU A 16 -18.30 -20.21 9.36
N SER A 17 -17.74 -19.32 10.17
CA SER A 17 -18.54 -18.60 11.17
C SER A 17 -19.61 -17.74 10.48
N ASP A 18 -20.73 -17.48 11.15
CA ASP A 18 -21.82 -16.65 10.62
C ASP A 18 -21.34 -15.28 10.13
N GLU A 19 -20.31 -14.76 10.72
CA GLU A 19 -19.68 -13.50 10.34
C GLU A 19 -18.90 -13.62 9.02
N GLN A 20 -18.20 -14.74 8.81
CA GLN A 20 -17.51 -15.05 7.55
C GLN A 20 -18.47 -15.32 6.40
N VAL A 21 -19.59 -15.99 6.69
CA VAL A 21 -20.67 -16.21 5.72
C VAL A 21 -21.32 -14.89 5.30
N LYS A 22 -21.60 -14.00 6.25
CA LYS A 22 -22.11 -12.64 5.96
C LYS A 22 -21.14 -11.82 5.14
N GLN A 23 -19.85 -11.84 5.44
CA GLN A 23 -18.82 -11.13 4.67
C GLN A 23 -18.69 -11.68 3.25
N LEU A 24 -18.73 -13.00 3.06
CA LEU A 24 -18.74 -13.65 1.75
C LEU A 24 -20.00 -13.32 0.96
N ALA A 25 -21.16 -13.29 1.60
CA ALA A 25 -22.42 -12.94 0.97
C ALA A 25 -22.42 -11.46 0.50
N ILE A 26 -21.95 -10.54 1.33
CA ILE A 26 -21.80 -9.11 0.98
C ILE A 26 -20.80 -8.95 -0.17
N GLN A 27 -19.69 -9.64 -0.14
CA GLN A 27 -18.67 -9.61 -1.18
C GLN A 27 -19.17 -10.19 -2.49
N ASN A 28 -19.97 -11.27 -2.45
CA ASN A 28 -20.59 -11.87 -3.65
C ASN A 28 -21.70 -10.98 -4.21
N MET A 29 -22.52 -10.33 -3.37
CA MET A 29 -23.52 -9.36 -3.83
C MET A 29 -22.85 -8.17 -4.53
N GLN A 30 -21.77 -7.61 -3.95
CA GLN A 30 -21.01 -6.54 -4.58
C GLN A 30 -20.39 -6.97 -5.91
N ARG A 31 -19.88 -8.22 -6.02
CA ARG A 31 -19.36 -8.78 -7.28
C ARG A 31 -20.45 -8.96 -8.36
N GLN A 32 -21.65 -9.34 -7.96
CA GLN A 32 -22.78 -9.49 -8.91
C GLN A 32 -23.29 -8.13 -9.40
N GLU A 33 -23.38 -7.11 -8.55
CA GLU A 33 -23.76 -5.76 -8.93
C GLU A 33 -22.76 -5.12 -9.91
N ILE A 34 -21.45 -5.38 -9.73
CA ILE A 34 -20.41 -4.85 -10.63
C ILE A 34 -20.46 -5.51 -12.02
N LYS A 35 -20.78 -6.80 -12.11
CA LYS A 35 -20.85 -7.52 -13.39
C LYS A 35 -22.03 -7.11 -14.29
N THR A 36 -23.03 -6.42 -13.75
CA THR A 36 -24.24 -6.00 -14.50
C THR A 36 -24.27 -4.52 -14.86
N SER A 37 -23.31 -3.73 -14.43
CA SER A 37 -23.26 -2.29 -14.73
C SER A 37 -22.27 -1.99 -15.85
N ASN A 38 -22.74 -1.42 -16.96
CA ASN A 38 -21.95 -0.86 -18.07
C ASN A 38 -21.24 0.46 -17.63
N PHE A 39 -20.53 0.46 -16.49
CA PHE A 39 -19.71 1.61 -16.13
C PHE A 39 -18.46 1.65 -17.01
N PRO A 40 -18.05 2.82 -17.49
CA PRO A 40 -16.75 2.95 -18.14
C PRO A 40 -15.65 2.59 -17.14
N THR A 41 -14.66 1.84 -17.61
CA THR A 41 -13.50 1.39 -16.83
C THR A 41 -12.21 1.77 -17.53
N GLU A 42 -11.13 1.87 -16.75
CA GLU A 42 -9.78 2.11 -17.21
C GLU A 42 -8.84 1.04 -16.66
N ILE A 43 -7.85 0.65 -17.45
CA ILE A 43 -6.81 -0.28 -17.05
C ILE A 43 -5.62 0.52 -16.50
N ILE A 44 -5.34 0.33 -15.23
CA ILE A 44 -4.27 1.02 -14.52
C ILE A 44 -3.05 0.11 -14.42
N SER A 45 -1.90 0.57 -14.92
CA SER A 45 -0.63 -0.13 -14.80
C SER A 45 -0.04 0.08 -13.39
N LEU A 46 0.43 -1.01 -12.80
CA LEU A 46 1.03 -0.98 -11.46
C LEU A 46 2.54 -0.72 -11.54
N PRO A 47 3.14 0.11 -10.67
CA PRO A 47 4.58 0.34 -10.60
C PRO A 47 5.41 -0.94 -10.49
N SER A 48 4.91 -1.94 -9.76
CA SER A 48 5.56 -3.24 -9.60
C SER A 48 5.60 -4.07 -10.90
N LYS A 49 4.79 -3.72 -11.91
CA LYS A 49 4.58 -4.54 -13.13
C LYS A 49 4.20 -5.99 -12.81
N GLY A 50 3.63 -6.24 -11.62
CA GLY A 50 3.26 -7.55 -11.15
C GLY A 50 4.42 -8.42 -10.63
N LEU A 51 5.67 -7.96 -10.71
CA LEU A 51 6.86 -8.77 -10.43
C LEU A 51 7.00 -9.19 -8.96
N VAL A 52 6.39 -8.44 -8.05
CA VAL A 52 6.43 -8.69 -6.60
C VAL A 52 5.37 -9.69 -6.12
N TYR A 53 4.45 -10.09 -6.99
CA TYR A 53 3.38 -11.01 -6.64
C TYR A 53 3.69 -12.44 -7.07
N PRO A 54 3.30 -13.46 -6.27
CA PRO A 54 3.51 -14.86 -6.61
C PRO A 54 2.67 -15.28 -7.84
N GLU A 55 3.08 -16.38 -8.45
CA GLU A 55 2.31 -17.02 -9.52
C GLU A 55 0.91 -17.38 -9.02
N GLY A 56 -0.10 -17.17 -9.88
CA GLY A 56 -1.51 -17.40 -9.54
C GLY A 56 -2.21 -16.24 -8.81
N ASN A 57 -1.48 -15.22 -8.35
CA ASN A 57 -2.11 -14.00 -7.84
C ASN A 57 -2.58 -13.13 -9.02
N PRO A 58 -3.84 -12.64 -9.05
CA PRO A 58 -4.35 -11.80 -10.13
C PRO A 58 -3.51 -10.52 -10.37
N LEU A 59 -2.88 -9.98 -9.34
CA LEU A 59 -1.99 -8.81 -9.42
C LEU A 59 -0.69 -9.07 -10.20
N ARG A 60 -0.37 -10.34 -10.47
CA ARG A 60 0.77 -10.74 -11.32
C ARG A 60 0.67 -10.22 -12.76
N SER A 61 -0.54 -9.90 -13.24
CA SER A 61 -0.75 -9.24 -14.53
C SER A 61 -0.08 -7.86 -14.63
N GLY A 62 0.26 -7.23 -13.51
CA GLY A 62 0.82 -5.88 -13.46
C GLY A 62 -0.19 -4.77 -13.76
N THR A 63 -1.48 -5.11 -13.83
CA THR A 63 -2.56 -4.16 -14.13
C THR A 63 -3.79 -4.41 -13.26
N VAL A 64 -4.57 -3.35 -13.04
CA VAL A 64 -5.86 -3.40 -12.33
C VAL A 64 -6.89 -2.61 -13.11
N GLU A 65 -8.07 -3.18 -13.32
CA GLU A 65 -9.19 -2.49 -13.93
C GLU A 65 -9.95 -1.71 -12.85
N MET A 66 -10.20 -0.42 -13.09
CA MET A 66 -10.92 0.48 -12.20
C MET A 66 -12.06 1.17 -12.92
N LYS A 67 -13.18 1.36 -12.25
CA LYS A 67 -14.31 2.15 -12.74
C LYS A 67 -14.15 3.62 -12.38
N TYR A 68 -14.84 4.49 -13.12
CA TYR A 68 -14.95 5.89 -12.78
C TYR A 68 -15.71 6.10 -11.46
N MET A 69 -15.36 7.14 -10.73
CA MET A 69 -16.03 7.53 -9.48
C MET A 69 -17.44 8.03 -9.77
N THR A 70 -18.37 7.64 -8.91
CA THR A 70 -19.77 8.10 -8.96
C THR A 70 -20.13 8.77 -7.63
N ALA A 71 -21.33 9.35 -7.52
CA ALA A 71 -21.83 9.92 -6.27
C ALA A 71 -21.81 8.92 -5.08
N ARG A 72 -21.90 7.62 -5.36
CA ARG A 72 -21.76 6.56 -4.34
C ARG A 72 -20.35 6.56 -3.72
N GLU A 73 -19.32 6.75 -4.51
CA GLU A 73 -17.94 6.86 -4.02
C GLU A 73 -17.70 8.18 -3.30
N GLU A 74 -18.38 9.26 -3.68
CA GLU A 74 -18.36 10.53 -2.93
C GLU A 74 -19.00 10.38 -1.54
N ASP A 75 -20.05 9.58 -1.39
CA ASP A 75 -20.62 9.25 -0.08
C ASP A 75 -19.60 8.52 0.81
N ILE A 76 -18.73 7.67 0.25
CA ILE A 76 -17.62 7.06 1.00
C ILE A 76 -16.65 8.13 1.47
N LEU A 77 -16.25 9.07 0.59
CA LEU A 77 -15.32 10.15 0.90
C LEU A 77 -15.83 11.08 2.00
N THR A 78 -17.14 11.33 2.05
CA THR A 78 -17.75 12.21 3.04
C THR A 78 -18.19 11.52 4.33
N SER A 79 -18.06 10.19 4.41
CA SER A 79 -18.45 9.39 5.57
C SER A 79 -17.59 9.69 6.79
N GLN A 80 -18.14 10.43 7.75
CA GLN A 80 -17.46 10.82 9.00
C GLN A 80 -16.96 9.62 9.80
N ASN A 81 -17.68 8.50 9.77
CA ASN A 81 -17.26 7.27 10.46
C ASN A 81 -16.01 6.67 9.85
N LEU A 82 -15.93 6.60 8.50
CA LEU A 82 -14.76 6.07 7.79
C LEU A 82 -13.55 7.00 7.95
N ILE A 83 -13.76 8.32 7.93
CA ILE A 83 -12.71 9.33 8.15
C ILE A 83 -12.11 9.16 9.56
N ARG A 84 -12.95 9.07 10.60
CA ARG A 84 -12.49 8.89 12.00
C ARG A 84 -11.72 7.57 12.20
N GLN A 85 -12.05 6.54 11.44
CA GLN A 85 -11.38 5.24 11.48
C GLN A 85 -10.14 5.18 10.59
N GLY A 86 -9.84 6.20 9.78
CA GLY A 86 -8.75 6.19 8.81
C GLY A 86 -8.96 5.20 7.66
N LEU A 87 -10.20 4.73 7.42
CA LEU A 87 -10.51 3.68 6.45
C LEU A 87 -11.07 4.21 5.13
N VAL A 88 -11.33 5.52 5.04
CA VAL A 88 -12.03 6.13 3.89
C VAL A 88 -11.34 5.84 2.55
N LEU A 89 -10.03 6.03 2.45
CA LEU A 89 -9.29 5.82 1.20
C LEU A 89 -9.23 4.35 0.80
N ASN A 90 -9.04 3.44 1.77
CA ASN A 90 -9.07 2.01 1.49
C ASN A 90 -10.45 1.57 0.98
N LYS A 91 -11.53 2.07 1.56
CA LYS A 91 -12.89 1.77 1.13
C LYS A 91 -13.21 2.35 -0.23
N LEU A 92 -12.76 3.58 -0.51
CA LEU A 92 -12.89 4.20 -1.82
C LEU A 92 -12.22 3.35 -2.90
N MET A 93 -10.93 3.05 -2.74
CA MET A 93 -10.18 2.25 -3.71
C MET A 93 -10.82 0.87 -3.93
N GLN A 94 -11.23 0.18 -2.85
CA GLN A 94 -11.93 -1.10 -2.94
C GLN A 94 -13.24 -1.02 -3.73
N SER A 95 -13.99 0.09 -3.65
CA SER A 95 -15.24 0.25 -4.38
C SER A 95 -15.03 0.56 -5.85
N MET A 96 -13.87 1.13 -6.22
CA MET A 96 -13.56 1.48 -7.60
C MET A 96 -12.86 0.35 -8.38
N ILE A 97 -12.22 -0.60 -7.71
CA ILE A 97 -11.53 -1.74 -8.33
C ILE A 97 -12.57 -2.75 -8.83
N VAL A 98 -12.50 -3.08 -10.14
CA VAL A 98 -13.34 -4.07 -10.81
C VAL A 98 -12.66 -5.43 -10.89
N SER A 99 -11.32 -5.44 -11.03
CA SER A 99 -10.53 -6.67 -11.06
C SER A 99 -10.75 -7.53 -9.81
N PRO A 100 -10.86 -8.87 -9.94
CA PRO A 100 -11.09 -9.77 -8.81
C PRO A 100 -9.81 -9.99 -7.98
N ILE A 101 -9.30 -8.92 -7.38
CA ILE A 101 -8.10 -8.94 -6.55
C ILE A 101 -8.44 -8.92 -5.05
N ASN A 102 -7.52 -9.42 -4.23
CA ASN A 102 -7.57 -9.16 -2.80
C ASN A 102 -6.81 -7.87 -2.49
N PHE A 103 -7.52 -6.83 -2.06
CA PHE A 103 -6.96 -5.52 -1.75
C PHE A 103 -5.82 -5.57 -0.71
N ASN A 104 -5.86 -6.52 0.21
CA ASN A 104 -4.83 -6.68 1.23
C ASN A 104 -3.49 -7.18 0.66
N ASP A 105 -3.49 -7.80 -0.52
CA ASP A 105 -2.27 -8.29 -1.16
C ASP A 105 -1.51 -7.16 -1.86
N LEU A 106 -2.17 -6.03 -2.18
CA LEU A 106 -1.52 -4.89 -2.83
C LEU A 106 -0.32 -4.41 -2.01
N VAL A 107 0.86 -4.36 -2.63
CA VAL A 107 2.01 -3.67 -2.05
C VAL A 107 1.75 -2.16 -2.00
N ILE A 108 2.39 -1.48 -1.06
CA ILE A 108 2.07 -0.07 -0.75
C ILE A 108 2.25 0.84 -1.96
N GLY A 109 3.30 0.64 -2.77
CA GLY A 109 3.51 1.47 -3.96
C GLY A 109 2.45 1.27 -5.04
N ASP A 110 1.99 0.03 -5.27
CA ASP A 110 0.88 -0.23 -6.19
C ASP A 110 -0.44 0.37 -5.67
N LYS A 111 -0.66 0.32 -4.36
CA LYS A 111 -1.79 1.01 -3.72
C LYS A 111 -1.73 2.53 -3.94
N ASN A 112 -0.53 3.14 -3.89
CA ASN A 112 -0.36 4.56 -4.17
C ASN A 112 -0.72 4.89 -5.63
N ALA A 113 -0.34 4.06 -6.60
CA ALA A 113 -0.76 4.22 -7.99
C ALA A 113 -2.28 4.13 -8.17
N ILE A 114 -2.93 3.16 -7.50
CA ILE A 114 -4.39 3.03 -7.49
C ILE A 114 -5.05 4.27 -6.85
N MET A 115 -4.46 4.84 -5.81
CA MET A 115 -4.94 6.07 -5.17
C MET A 115 -4.87 7.26 -6.12
N VAL A 116 -3.78 7.42 -6.86
CA VAL A 116 -3.63 8.46 -7.89
C VAL A 116 -4.66 8.24 -9.00
N ALA A 117 -4.80 7.01 -9.50
CA ALA A 117 -5.80 6.66 -10.50
C ALA A 117 -7.23 6.96 -10.02
N ALA A 118 -7.56 6.63 -8.78
CA ALA A 118 -8.87 6.95 -8.20
C ALA A 118 -9.16 8.46 -8.20
N ARG A 119 -8.13 9.29 -7.90
CA ARG A 119 -8.24 10.74 -7.98
C ARG A 119 -8.47 11.23 -9.41
N VAL A 120 -7.72 10.69 -10.37
CA VAL A 120 -7.85 11.04 -11.79
C VAL A 120 -9.22 10.65 -12.33
N LEU A 121 -9.68 9.44 -12.03
CA LEU A 121 -10.98 8.92 -12.49
C LEU A 121 -12.17 9.59 -11.79
N GLY A 122 -11.97 10.26 -10.65
CA GLY A 122 -13.00 11.00 -9.94
C GLY A 122 -13.07 12.48 -10.32
N TYR A 123 -11.91 13.14 -10.31
CA TYR A 123 -11.85 14.60 -10.35
C TYR A 123 -10.93 15.16 -11.44
N GLY A 124 -10.49 14.29 -12.36
CA GLY A 124 -9.57 14.68 -13.44
C GLY A 124 -8.11 14.67 -13.03
N LYS A 125 -7.23 14.86 -14.03
CA LYS A 125 -5.79 14.68 -13.92
C LYS A 125 -5.07 15.86 -13.26
N ASP A 126 -5.67 17.05 -13.34
CA ASP A 126 -5.05 18.28 -12.89
C ASP A 126 -5.15 18.41 -11.37
N TYR A 127 -4.01 18.58 -10.71
CA TYR A 127 -3.90 18.71 -9.27
C TYR A 127 -3.10 19.94 -8.89
N ILE A 128 -3.67 20.80 -8.07
CA ILE A 128 -3.03 22.04 -7.62
C ILE A 128 -2.36 21.79 -6.27
N VAL A 129 -1.04 21.99 -6.24
CA VAL A 129 -0.24 21.95 -5.02
C VAL A 129 0.26 23.34 -4.64
N ASN A 130 0.34 23.59 -3.32
CA ASN A 130 0.99 24.76 -2.79
C ASN A 130 2.38 24.38 -2.31
N VAL A 131 3.39 24.89 -2.96
CA VAL A 131 4.80 24.59 -2.68
C VAL A 131 5.47 25.82 -2.11
N THR A 132 6.18 25.65 -1.00
CA THR A 132 6.97 26.73 -0.40
C THR A 132 8.39 26.72 -0.98
N CYS A 133 8.81 27.81 -1.58
CA CYS A 133 10.15 27.96 -2.11
C CYS A 133 11.19 27.83 -0.97
N PRO A 134 12.22 26.97 -1.10
CA PRO A 134 13.24 26.79 -0.05
C PRO A 134 14.16 28.02 0.09
N SER A 135 14.26 28.86 -0.95
CA SER A 135 15.11 30.04 -0.96
C SER A 135 14.44 31.27 -0.31
N CYS A 136 13.22 31.62 -0.72
CA CYS A 136 12.57 32.85 -0.26
C CYS A 136 11.32 32.65 0.60
N ASN A 137 10.92 31.39 0.85
CA ASN A 137 9.70 31.00 1.56
C ASN A 137 8.38 31.47 0.89
N HIS A 138 8.44 31.93 -0.38
CA HIS A 138 7.23 32.26 -1.12
C HIS A 138 6.40 31.01 -1.40
N LYS A 139 5.07 31.13 -1.32
CA LYS A 139 4.14 30.02 -1.63
C LYS A 139 3.76 30.07 -3.09
N ASN A 140 4.26 29.12 -3.84
CA ASN A 140 3.92 28.94 -5.26
C ASN A 140 2.74 28.01 -5.41
N ARG A 141 1.79 28.38 -6.27
CA ARG A 141 0.66 27.52 -6.65
C ARG A 141 0.99 26.88 -8.00
N ILE A 142 1.12 25.57 -8.01
CA ILE A 142 1.55 24.80 -9.18
C ILE A 142 0.47 23.80 -9.54
N GLU A 143 0.15 23.72 -10.82
CA GLU A 143 -0.73 22.72 -11.39
C GLU A 143 0.11 21.54 -11.90
N ILE A 144 -0.23 20.33 -11.45
CA ILE A 144 0.48 19.09 -11.77
C ILE A 144 -0.48 18.16 -12.50
N ASP A 145 -0.06 17.61 -13.63
CA ASP A 145 -0.75 16.51 -14.29
C ASP A 145 -0.39 15.20 -13.60
N LEU A 146 -1.33 14.62 -12.83
CA LEU A 146 -1.12 13.38 -12.07
C LEU A 146 -0.82 12.17 -12.94
N THR A 147 -1.13 12.21 -14.24
CA THR A 147 -0.84 11.11 -15.17
C THR A 147 0.62 11.05 -15.59
N THR A 148 1.37 12.13 -15.34
CA THR A 148 2.80 12.24 -15.67
C THR A 148 3.74 11.92 -14.50
N LEU A 149 3.19 11.54 -13.34
CA LEU A 149 4.00 11.21 -12.18
C LEU A 149 4.95 10.04 -12.49
N PRO A 150 6.25 10.17 -12.18
CA PRO A 150 7.21 9.12 -12.45
C PRO A 150 7.02 7.93 -11.51
N ASN A 151 7.24 6.74 -12.04
CA ASN A 151 7.25 5.50 -11.27
C ASN A 151 8.68 5.12 -10.87
N VAL A 152 8.85 4.66 -9.64
CA VAL A 152 10.03 3.94 -9.19
C VAL A 152 9.86 2.48 -9.58
N GLU A 153 10.74 1.98 -10.44
CA GLU A 153 10.79 0.56 -10.78
C GLU A 153 11.70 -0.18 -9.81
N ILE A 154 11.51 -1.49 -9.69
CA ILE A 154 12.42 -2.34 -8.92
C ILE A 154 13.83 -2.21 -9.49
N SER A 155 14.81 -1.95 -8.62
CA SER A 155 16.21 -1.84 -9.04
C SER A 155 16.69 -3.11 -9.72
N LYS A 156 17.35 -2.99 -10.87
CA LYS A 156 17.95 -4.13 -11.59
C LYS A 156 19.07 -4.83 -10.81
N THR A 157 19.63 -4.15 -9.81
CA THR A 157 20.69 -4.69 -8.94
C THR A 157 20.13 -5.37 -7.69
N ALA A 158 18.80 -5.34 -7.49
CA ALA A 158 18.16 -5.97 -6.36
C ALA A 158 18.27 -7.50 -6.45
N ILE A 159 18.79 -8.13 -5.39
CA ILE A 159 18.86 -9.59 -5.27
C ILE A 159 17.48 -10.06 -4.81
N SER A 160 16.67 -10.55 -5.75
CA SER A 160 15.36 -11.12 -5.48
C SER A 160 15.47 -12.62 -5.24
N ILE A 161 15.03 -13.09 -4.07
CA ILE A 161 15.01 -14.52 -3.70
C ILE A 161 13.72 -15.19 -4.16
N SER A 162 12.62 -14.46 -4.03
CA SER A 162 11.29 -14.85 -4.48
C SER A 162 10.47 -13.61 -4.77
N PRO A 163 9.29 -13.71 -5.42
CA PRO A 163 8.45 -12.55 -5.69
C PRO A 163 8.21 -11.73 -4.42
N GLY A 164 8.63 -10.46 -4.45
CA GLY A 164 8.47 -9.52 -3.34
C GLY A 164 9.39 -9.73 -2.13
N VAL A 165 10.36 -10.68 -2.20
CA VAL A 165 11.35 -10.92 -1.15
C VAL A 165 12.76 -10.67 -1.69
N PHE A 166 13.53 -9.86 -0.98
CA PHE A 166 14.86 -9.42 -1.38
C PHE A 166 15.88 -9.72 -0.29
N GLU A 167 17.14 -9.89 -0.73
CA GLU A 167 18.29 -10.08 0.14
C GLU A 167 19.07 -8.77 0.31
N PHE A 168 19.58 -8.55 1.51
CA PHE A 168 20.46 -7.42 1.81
C PHE A 168 21.50 -7.82 2.87
N THR A 169 22.78 -7.57 2.58
CA THR A 169 23.86 -7.75 3.54
C THR A 169 24.07 -6.46 4.32
N LEU A 170 23.94 -6.54 5.64
CA LEU A 170 24.09 -5.40 6.55
C LEU A 170 25.54 -4.91 6.58
N PRO A 171 25.79 -3.60 6.46
CA PRO A 171 27.15 -3.08 6.29
C PRO A 171 28.01 -3.21 7.55
N GLN A 172 27.44 -3.10 8.76
CA GLN A 172 28.17 -3.15 10.01
C GLN A 172 28.28 -4.58 10.56
N SER A 173 27.16 -5.24 10.77
CA SER A 173 27.12 -6.59 11.35
C SER A 173 27.51 -7.69 10.37
N LYS A 174 27.54 -7.40 9.04
CA LYS A 174 27.78 -8.35 7.96
C LYS A 174 26.76 -9.49 7.88
N ARG A 175 25.66 -9.40 8.60
CA ARG A 175 24.59 -10.39 8.58
C ARG A 175 23.76 -10.23 7.32
N VAL A 176 23.21 -11.34 6.82
CA VAL A 176 22.35 -11.39 5.65
C VAL A 176 20.88 -11.34 6.11
N ILE A 177 20.14 -10.40 5.59
CA ILE A 177 18.70 -10.25 5.86
C ILE A 177 17.90 -10.50 4.59
N ASN A 178 16.91 -11.37 4.69
CA ASN A 178 15.84 -11.45 3.71
C ASN A 178 14.64 -10.63 4.22
N PHE A 179 14.14 -9.74 3.39
CA PHE A 179 13.00 -8.89 3.72
C PHE A 179 11.97 -8.89 2.59
N LYS A 180 10.72 -8.65 2.95
CA LYS A 180 9.60 -8.53 2.00
C LYS A 180 9.18 -7.08 1.81
N ILE A 181 8.60 -6.78 0.63
CA ILE A 181 7.85 -5.54 0.44
C ILE A 181 6.52 -5.67 1.18
N LEU A 182 6.20 -4.66 2.01
CA LEU A 182 4.98 -4.68 2.81
C LEU A 182 3.74 -4.52 1.92
N SER A 183 2.75 -5.37 2.17
CA SER A 183 1.42 -5.26 1.58
C SER A 183 0.51 -4.34 2.39
N THR A 184 -0.62 -3.96 1.80
CA THR A 184 -1.69 -3.23 2.49
C THR A 184 -2.19 -3.99 3.73
N GLY A 185 -2.30 -5.31 3.64
CA GLY A 185 -2.66 -6.15 4.79
C GLY A 185 -1.63 -6.13 5.91
N ASP A 186 -0.34 -6.10 5.56
CA ASP A 186 0.74 -5.96 6.55
C ASP A 186 0.68 -4.58 7.23
N ASP A 187 0.52 -3.51 6.47
CA ASP A 187 0.43 -2.14 7.01
C ASP A 187 -0.78 -1.96 7.94
N MET A 188 -1.92 -2.56 7.59
CA MET A 188 -3.10 -2.57 8.47
C MET A 188 -2.85 -3.30 9.79
N LYS A 189 -2.11 -4.44 9.76
CA LYS A 189 -1.74 -5.17 10.99
C LYS A 189 -0.79 -4.35 11.86
N ILE A 190 0.25 -3.77 11.24
CA ILE A 190 1.21 -2.89 11.92
C ILE A 190 0.48 -1.71 12.58
N THR A 191 -0.40 -1.03 11.84
CA THR A 191 -1.17 0.10 12.37
C THR A 191 -2.00 -0.30 13.59
N LYS A 192 -2.71 -1.42 13.50
CA LYS A 192 -3.51 -1.94 14.61
C LYS A 192 -2.66 -2.27 15.86
N GLU A 193 -1.48 -2.87 15.66
CA GLU A 193 -0.53 -3.16 16.73
C GLU A 193 0.00 -1.89 17.39
N LEU A 194 0.36 -0.89 16.58
CA LEU A 194 0.82 0.41 17.06
C LEU A 194 -0.26 1.17 17.83
N GLU A 195 -1.50 1.13 17.38
CA GLU A 195 -2.62 1.74 18.11
C GLU A 195 -2.87 1.07 19.47
N ALA A 196 -2.78 -0.26 19.51
CA ALA A 196 -2.90 -1.01 20.76
C ALA A 196 -1.75 -0.65 21.73
N SER A 197 -0.51 -0.58 21.22
CA SER A 197 0.67 -0.17 21.98
C SER A 197 0.56 1.27 22.49
N LYS A 198 0.11 2.22 21.65
CA LYS A 198 -0.10 3.63 22.05
C LYS A 198 -1.11 3.78 23.18
N LYS A 199 -2.18 2.98 23.19
CA LYS A 199 -3.16 2.98 24.28
C LYS A 199 -2.53 2.50 25.60
N SER A 200 -1.70 1.46 25.54
CA SER A 200 -0.95 0.96 26.71
C SER A 200 0.11 1.96 27.18
N ASN A 201 0.89 2.53 26.24
CA ASN A 201 1.98 3.48 26.55
C ASN A 201 1.50 4.80 27.16
N LYS A 202 0.30 5.30 26.78
CA LYS A 202 -0.30 6.49 27.43
C LYS A 202 -0.48 6.30 28.93
N ILE A 203 -0.65 5.07 29.39
CA ILE A 203 -0.83 4.74 30.81
C ILE A 203 0.53 4.60 31.52
N SER A 204 1.59 4.11 30.81
CA SER A 204 2.87 3.76 31.40
C SER A 204 4.06 4.67 31.03
N GLY A 205 3.85 5.69 30.17
CA GLY A 205 4.95 6.59 29.72
C GLY A 205 5.97 5.91 28.80
N GLY A 206 5.57 4.84 28.10
CA GLY A 206 6.45 4.03 27.25
C GLY A 206 6.88 4.72 25.94
N ILE A 207 7.94 4.17 25.32
CA ILE A 207 8.49 4.63 24.05
C ILE A 207 7.59 4.17 22.88
N ASP A 208 7.38 5.02 21.89
CA ASP A 208 6.71 4.65 20.64
C ASP A 208 7.65 3.78 19.77
N ARG A 209 7.24 2.53 19.52
CA ARG A 209 8.06 1.50 18.86
C ARG A 209 7.73 1.34 17.37
N GLU A 210 7.34 2.39 16.69
CA GLU A 210 6.91 2.30 15.30
C GLU A 210 7.98 1.69 14.38
N LEU A 211 9.23 2.15 14.50
CA LEU A 211 10.34 1.67 13.68
C LEU A 211 10.59 0.16 13.86
N THR A 212 10.71 -0.30 15.10
CA THR A 212 10.99 -1.72 15.39
C THR A 212 9.82 -2.62 14.99
N THR A 213 8.58 -2.18 15.19
CA THR A 213 7.39 -2.92 14.75
C THR A 213 7.35 -3.09 13.23
N ARG A 214 7.66 -2.01 12.46
CA ARG A 214 7.75 -2.09 11.00
C ARG A 214 8.88 -3.00 10.52
N LEU A 215 10.07 -2.90 11.13
CA LEU A 215 11.21 -3.76 10.80
C LEU A 215 10.93 -5.24 11.08
N LYS A 216 10.31 -5.55 12.22
CA LYS A 216 9.87 -6.91 12.54
C LYS A 216 8.90 -7.46 11.50
N ALA A 217 7.93 -6.69 11.04
CA ALA A 217 6.96 -7.12 10.04
C ALA A 217 7.59 -7.34 8.65
N LEU A 218 8.65 -6.60 8.35
CA LEU A 218 9.32 -6.57 7.05
C LEU A 218 10.36 -7.70 6.92
N ILE A 219 11.13 -8.01 7.98
CA ILE A 219 12.20 -9.03 7.96
C ILE A 219 11.58 -10.43 7.94
N VAL A 220 12.00 -11.25 6.97
CA VAL A 220 11.55 -12.63 6.76
C VAL A 220 12.52 -13.62 7.39
N SER A 221 13.84 -13.38 7.26
CA SER A 221 14.89 -14.17 7.91
C SER A 221 16.14 -13.36 8.17
N VAL A 222 16.97 -13.83 9.09
CA VAL A 222 18.29 -13.30 9.41
C VAL A 222 19.26 -14.47 9.39
N ASP A 223 20.26 -14.44 8.50
CA ASP A 223 21.19 -15.55 8.27
C ASP A 223 20.48 -16.90 8.09
N GLU A 224 19.49 -16.91 7.18
CA GLU A 224 18.60 -18.05 6.87
C GLU A 224 17.67 -18.49 8.00
N ASN A 225 17.79 -17.92 9.21
CA ASN A 225 16.89 -18.22 10.33
C ASN A 225 15.59 -17.40 10.22
N SER A 226 14.46 -18.10 9.99
CA SER A 226 13.11 -17.52 9.86
C SER A 226 12.27 -17.64 11.15
N ASP A 227 12.85 -18.10 12.28
CA ASP A 227 12.13 -18.14 13.56
C ASP A 227 11.73 -16.72 13.99
N ARG A 228 10.44 -16.55 14.23
CA ARG A 228 9.88 -15.24 14.57
C ARG A 228 10.44 -14.65 15.86
N LYS A 229 10.64 -15.49 16.89
CA LYS A 229 11.21 -15.04 18.16
C LYS A 229 12.66 -14.59 18.01
N TYR A 230 13.40 -15.30 17.15
CA TYR A 230 14.76 -14.95 16.84
C TYR A 230 14.85 -13.58 16.12
N ILE A 231 13.98 -13.37 15.10
CA ILE A 231 13.91 -12.09 14.38
C ILE A 231 13.51 -10.96 15.33
N ASP A 232 12.52 -11.18 16.20
CA ASP A 232 12.06 -10.17 17.15
C ASP A 232 13.17 -9.79 18.14
N ASN A 233 13.92 -10.79 18.67
CA ASN A 233 15.06 -10.53 19.53
C ASN A 233 16.19 -9.79 18.80
N PHE A 234 16.50 -10.20 17.57
CA PHE A 234 17.51 -9.53 16.75
C PHE A 234 17.16 -8.04 16.54
N VAL A 235 15.92 -7.74 16.15
CA VAL A 235 15.48 -6.35 15.90
C VAL A 235 15.51 -5.52 17.19
N ASP A 236 15.13 -6.11 18.33
CA ASP A 236 15.07 -5.38 19.60
C ASP A 236 16.45 -5.15 20.23
N ASN A 237 17.41 -6.09 20.07
CA ASN A 237 18.63 -6.11 20.90
C ASN A 237 19.94 -6.11 20.10
N GLU A 238 19.95 -6.55 18.83
CA GLU A 238 21.17 -6.79 18.07
C GLU A 238 21.27 -5.94 16.79
N PHE A 239 20.17 -5.31 16.34
CA PHE A 239 20.12 -4.58 15.10
C PHE A 239 20.68 -3.16 15.24
N PHE A 240 21.92 -2.96 14.77
CA PHE A 240 22.60 -1.67 14.89
C PHE A 240 21.86 -0.57 14.11
N ALA A 241 21.90 0.66 14.65
CA ALA A 241 21.25 1.82 14.04
C ALA A 241 21.77 2.11 12.62
N MET A 242 23.06 1.88 12.36
CA MET A 242 23.70 2.05 11.04
C MET A 242 23.15 1.02 10.05
N ASP A 243 23.03 -0.24 10.45
CA ASP A 243 22.46 -1.32 9.64
C ASP A 243 20.96 -1.07 9.35
N SER A 244 20.21 -0.64 10.35
CA SER A 244 18.82 -0.27 10.21
C SER A 244 18.63 0.90 9.22
N ARG A 245 19.51 1.91 9.25
CA ARG A 245 19.47 3.02 8.29
C ARG A 245 19.77 2.54 6.87
N ALA A 246 20.82 1.74 6.71
CA ALA A 246 21.22 1.20 5.40
C ALA A 246 20.11 0.33 4.79
N LEU A 247 19.52 -0.59 5.58
CA LEU A 247 18.41 -1.41 5.13
C LEU A 247 17.22 -0.55 4.68
N ARG A 248 16.83 0.47 5.45
CA ARG A 248 15.71 1.35 5.08
C ARG A 248 15.98 2.16 3.81
N THR A 249 17.23 2.55 3.56
CA THR A 249 17.63 3.20 2.30
C THR A 249 17.47 2.22 1.14
N TYR A 250 17.99 1.01 1.29
CA TYR A 250 17.88 -0.04 0.26
C TYR A 250 16.43 -0.42 -0.03
N ILE A 251 15.58 -0.53 1.00
CA ILE A 251 14.13 -0.80 0.82
C ILE A 251 13.50 0.24 -0.09
N LYS A 252 13.83 1.53 0.08
CA LYS A 252 13.27 2.59 -0.79
C LYS A 252 13.72 2.48 -2.25
N GLU A 253 14.93 1.95 -2.47
CA GLU A 253 15.48 1.76 -3.83
C GLU A 253 14.87 0.58 -4.56
N VAL A 254 14.46 -0.47 -3.81
CA VAL A 254 13.91 -1.69 -4.41
C VAL A 254 12.37 -1.74 -4.39
N THR A 255 11.72 -0.89 -3.61
CA THR A 255 10.25 -0.85 -3.54
C THR A 255 9.69 -0.05 -4.70
N PRO A 256 8.90 -0.68 -5.59
CA PRO A 256 8.22 0.04 -6.65
C PRO A 256 7.18 1.00 -6.03
N ASP A 257 7.11 2.22 -6.54
CA ASP A 257 6.18 3.24 -6.02
C ASP A 257 5.90 4.31 -7.09
N VAL A 258 4.93 5.17 -6.84
CA VAL A 258 4.73 6.43 -7.57
C VAL A 258 5.49 7.53 -6.84
N LYS A 259 6.33 8.27 -7.56
CA LYS A 259 6.98 9.44 -6.99
C LYS A 259 6.07 10.66 -7.06
N PHE A 260 5.76 11.21 -5.89
CA PHE A 260 5.06 12.50 -5.79
C PHE A 260 6.06 13.65 -5.93
N GLU A 261 6.63 13.74 -7.11
CA GLU A 261 7.58 14.79 -7.49
C GLU A 261 7.19 15.39 -8.85
N PHE A 262 7.48 16.66 -9.03
CA PHE A 262 7.40 17.30 -10.33
C PHE A 262 8.73 17.93 -10.67
N ASN A 263 9.04 17.96 -11.95
CA ASN A 263 10.31 18.45 -12.46
C ASN A 263 10.21 19.92 -12.86
N ASN A 264 11.36 20.61 -12.87
CA ASN A 264 11.51 21.98 -13.33
C ASN A 264 10.69 23.00 -12.51
N PHE A 265 10.83 22.95 -11.19
CA PHE A 265 10.30 24.00 -10.33
C PHE A 265 11.04 25.32 -10.57
N SER A 266 10.29 26.40 -10.80
CA SER A 266 10.79 27.77 -10.80
C SER A 266 9.91 28.63 -9.90
N CYS A 267 10.54 29.32 -8.96
CA CYS A 267 9.82 30.19 -8.03
C CYS A 267 9.39 31.49 -8.72
N THR A 268 8.12 31.87 -8.58
CA THR A 268 7.57 33.06 -9.21
C THR A 268 8.06 34.37 -8.58
N GLU A 269 8.73 34.32 -7.42
CA GLU A 269 9.17 35.52 -6.69
C GLU A 269 10.68 35.77 -6.75
N CYS A 270 11.52 34.71 -6.73
CA CYS A 270 12.97 34.88 -6.65
C CYS A 270 13.74 34.08 -7.71
N ASP A 271 13.04 33.54 -8.71
CA ASP A 271 13.59 32.75 -9.82
C ASP A 271 14.47 31.56 -9.38
N HIS A 272 14.33 31.11 -8.12
CA HIS A 272 15.00 29.91 -7.64
C HIS A 272 14.46 28.68 -8.39
N GLU A 273 15.35 27.89 -8.95
CA GLU A 273 15.02 26.69 -9.72
C GLU A 273 15.47 25.42 -8.99
N GLU A 274 14.66 24.35 -9.10
CA GLU A 274 15.03 23.00 -8.70
C GLU A 274 14.61 21.99 -9.76
N GLU A 275 15.50 21.01 -10.03
CA GLU A 275 15.23 19.97 -11.05
C GLU A 275 14.04 19.10 -10.68
N ALA A 276 13.88 18.76 -9.40
CA ALA A 276 12.76 17.96 -8.91
C ALA A 276 12.34 18.42 -7.50
N LEU A 277 11.07 18.65 -7.31
CA LEU A 277 10.50 19.02 -6.02
C LEU A 277 9.43 18.01 -5.58
N VAL A 278 9.63 17.45 -4.37
CA VAL A 278 8.69 16.49 -3.79
C VAL A 278 7.51 17.25 -3.18
N PHE A 279 6.29 16.80 -3.46
CA PHE A 279 5.09 17.31 -2.83
C PHE A 279 4.39 16.22 -2.02
N GLY A 280 3.71 16.63 -0.94
CA GLY A 280 2.89 15.74 -0.13
C GLY A 280 1.46 15.66 -0.65
N ILE A 281 0.84 14.50 -0.46
CA ILE A 281 -0.61 14.38 -0.59
C ILE A 281 -1.23 14.83 0.72
N ASP A 282 -2.06 15.87 0.65
CA ASP A 282 -2.82 16.38 1.78
C ASP A 282 -4.29 15.90 1.75
N THR A 283 -5.06 16.33 2.73
CA THR A 283 -6.50 16.05 2.80
C THR A 283 -7.28 16.62 1.62
N GLY A 284 -6.73 17.62 0.91
CA GLY A 284 -7.33 18.22 -0.29
C GLY A 284 -7.20 17.36 -1.54
N PHE A 285 -6.41 16.27 -1.51
CA PHE A 285 -6.21 15.42 -2.68
C PHE A 285 -7.51 14.88 -3.28
N PHE A 286 -8.43 14.39 -2.43
CA PHE A 286 -9.75 13.94 -2.86
C PHE A 286 -10.86 14.97 -2.65
N TRP A 287 -10.58 16.12 -2.06
CA TRP A 287 -11.55 17.20 -1.86
C TRP A 287 -11.02 18.49 -2.50
N PRO A 288 -11.03 18.59 -3.84
CA PRO A 288 -10.58 19.79 -4.51
C PRO A 288 -11.41 20.97 -4.00
N LYS A 289 -10.72 21.99 -3.53
CA LYS A 289 -11.38 23.27 -3.16
C LYS A 289 -11.91 23.88 -4.46
N SER A 290 -13.25 23.98 -4.55
CA SER A 290 -13.96 24.67 -5.62
C SER A 290 -13.53 26.15 -5.70
#